data_189f192e9ae3fa7f99801d9c7201690f
#
_entry.id   189f192e9ae3fa7f99801d9c7201690f
#
_cell.length_a   1.000
_cell.length_b   1.000
_cell.length_c   1.000
_cell.angle_alpha   90.00
_cell.angle_beta   90.00
_cell.angle_gamma   90.00
#
_symmetry.space_group_name_H-M   'P 1'
#
loop_
_entity.id
_entity.type
_entity.pdbx_description
1 polymer ?
#
loop_
_entity_poly.entity_id
_entity_poly.type
_entity_poly.pdbx_seq_one_letter_code
_entity_poly.pdbx_strand_id
1 'polypeptide(L)'
;DWILGTRIIYEPAVHIRFEQDVKKELELSPIDLHIHSNFSDDGYYSVEDLFVRAKEAGCKVISITDHNCVRANTQAKRLSVLYGVDYIPGIEIDCSFRGRRLRVLGYYIDERNELFDAVESESLKREKTASLERGRKLEEYAGISVDMERLLEKTRFQNVSGKQIAKLIFEHELYRQYPLIQRYLESSSSDEQAIERFARDMFEEGGPCYVERTYPSLHDVLEIVHLADGIAVLSSWGCDQLEDRLIEQALAEGFDGIEVFSPLVKKETMTRLLRLAKEHKLFVSAGSDFHGPTHPQHYLGVTHCPKQALPLVEILTSASPNARER
;
A
#
# COMPACT_ATOMS: atom_id res chain seq x y z
N ASP A 1 -30.26 -7.10 17.21
CA ASP A 1 -30.08 -8.51 16.82
C ASP A 1 -30.37 -8.64 15.33
N TRP A 2 -29.51 -9.39 14.64
CA TRP A 2 -29.46 -9.69 13.20
C TRP A 2 -28.72 -8.66 12.33
N ILE A 3 -27.40 -8.73 12.36
CA ILE A 3 -26.58 -8.41 11.22
C ILE A 3 -25.85 -9.70 10.82
N LEU A 4 -26.45 -10.43 9.90
CA LEU A 4 -25.80 -11.52 9.20
C LEU A 4 -24.83 -10.90 8.18
N GLY A 5 -23.54 -10.90 8.55
CA GLY A 5 -22.50 -10.76 7.58
C GLY A 5 -22.59 -11.93 6.60
N THR A 6 -22.75 -11.65 5.34
CA THR A 6 -22.50 -12.59 4.26
C THR A 6 -21.02 -12.94 4.33
N ARG A 7 -20.69 -13.99 5.10
CA ARG A 7 -19.44 -14.72 4.91
C ARG A 7 -19.51 -15.30 3.51
N ILE A 8 -18.73 -14.75 2.59
CA ILE A 8 -18.32 -15.53 1.43
C ILE A 8 -17.49 -16.67 2.03
N ILE A 9 -18.10 -17.86 2.10
CA ILE A 9 -17.41 -19.08 2.46
C ILE A 9 -16.53 -19.39 1.24
N TYR A 10 -15.33 -18.82 1.22
CA TYR A 10 -14.26 -19.36 0.39
C TYR A 10 -13.96 -20.74 0.96
N GLU A 11 -14.28 -21.78 0.22
CA GLU A 11 -13.85 -23.12 0.60
C GLU A 11 -12.32 -23.12 0.68
N PRO A 12 -11.73 -23.40 1.84
CA PRO A 12 -10.26 -23.35 2.02
C PRO A 12 -9.51 -24.26 1.02
N ALA A 13 -10.15 -25.32 0.57
CA ALA A 13 -9.60 -26.29 -0.36
C ALA A 13 -9.39 -25.73 -1.79
N VAL A 14 -10.26 -24.84 -2.26
CA VAL A 14 -10.12 -24.22 -3.60
C VAL A 14 -8.99 -23.18 -3.58
N HIS A 15 -8.89 -22.43 -2.50
CA HIS A 15 -7.86 -21.40 -2.34
C HIS A 15 -6.45 -22.02 -2.24
N ILE A 16 -6.32 -23.13 -1.49
CA ILE A 16 -5.03 -23.87 -1.35
C ILE A 16 -4.57 -24.48 -2.69
N ARG A 17 -5.49 -25.00 -3.51
CA ARG A 17 -5.12 -25.54 -4.84
C ARG A 17 -4.69 -24.44 -5.79
N PHE A 18 -5.41 -23.34 -5.83
CA PHE A 18 -5.07 -22.19 -6.69
C PHE A 18 -3.70 -21.61 -6.32
N GLU A 19 -3.43 -21.38 -5.03
CA GLU A 19 -2.12 -20.93 -4.57
C GLU A 19 -0.99 -21.92 -4.88
N GLN A 20 -1.25 -23.23 -4.79
CA GLN A 20 -0.24 -24.25 -5.09
C GLN A 20 0.06 -24.39 -6.59
N ASP A 21 -0.97 -24.25 -7.43
CA ASP A 21 -0.81 -24.34 -8.88
C ASP A 21 -0.12 -23.08 -9.46
N VAL A 22 -0.46 -21.89 -8.95
CA VAL A 22 0.19 -20.63 -9.32
C VAL A 22 1.65 -20.60 -8.84
N LYS A 23 1.95 -21.09 -7.63
CA LYS A 23 3.33 -21.17 -7.11
C LYS A 23 4.27 -22.02 -7.96
N LYS A 24 3.77 -22.95 -8.75
CA LYS A 24 4.62 -23.77 -9.66
C LYS A 24 5.08 -23.03 -10.91
N GLU A 25 4.37 -21.97 -11.30
CA GLU A 25 4.68 -21.18 -12.50
C GLU A 25 5.39 -19.86 -12.18
N LEU A 26 5.32 -19.38 -10.92
CA LEU A 26 5.93 -18.13 -10.51
C LEU A 26 7.33 -18.34 -9.91
N GLU A 27 8.29 -17.54 -10.35
CA GLU A 27 9.63 -17.55 -9.79
C GLU A 27 9.64 -16.83 -8.43
N LEU A 28 9.75 -17.62 -7.34
CA LEU A 28 9.78 -17.10 -5.98
C LEU A 28 11.17 -16.59 -5.60
N SER A 29 11.22 -15.42 -4.99
CA SER A 29 12.43 -14.79 -4.45
C SER A 29 12.65 -15.18 -2.99
N PRO A 30 13.89 -15.42 -2.56
CA PRO A 30 14.20 -15.59 -1.15
C PRO A 30 14.14 -14.28 -0.35
N ILE A 31 13.98 -13.15 -1.01
CA ILE A 31 13.94 -11.80 -0.41
C ILE A 31 12.68 -11.09 -0.90
N ASP A 32 11.87 -10.60 0.05
CA ASP A 32 10.69 -9.78 -0.24
C ASP A 32 10.61 -8.63 0.77
N LEU A 33 10.94 -7.43 0.31
CA LEU A 33 11.08 -6.25 1.18
C LEU A 33 9.88 -5.28 1.11
N HIS A 34 8.76 -5.70 0.49
CA HIS A 34 7.58 -4.85 0.37
C HIS A 34 6.30 -5.67 0.55
N ILE A 35 5.85 -5.75 1.80
CA ILE A 35 4.70 -6.56 2.21
C ILE A 35 3.83 -5.72 3.15
N HIS A 36 2.50 -5.86 3.04
CA HIS A 36 1.55 -5.16 3.89
C HIS A 36 0.78 -6.12 4.80
N SER A 37 0.71 -5.75 6.08
CA SER A 37 -0.08 -6.47 7.08
C SER A 37 -1.45 -5.81 7.27
N ASN A 38 -2.26 -6.37 8.17
CA ASN A 38 -3.52 -5.78 8.58
C ASN A 38 -3.37 -4.48 9.40
N PHE A 39 -2.17 -3.91 9.52
CA PHE A 39 -1.92 -2.55 9.99
C PHE A 39 -1.97 -1.51 8.85
N SER A 40 -1.98 -1.94 7.59
CA SER A 40 -2.39 -1.11 6.43
C SER A 40 -3.91 -1.19 6.22
N ASP A 41 -4.51 -0.15 5.65
CA ASP A 41 -5.95 -0.06 5.38
C ASP A 41 -6.43 -1.05 4.30
N ASP A 42 -5.53 -1.47 3.42
CA ASP A 42 -5.72 -2.42 2.34
C ASP A 42 -5.03 -3.78 2.57
N GLY A 43 -4.27 -3.93 3.64
CA GLY A 43 -3.63 -5.19 4.03
C GLY A 43 -4.57 -6.15 4.74
N TYR A 44 -4.50 -7.42 4.40
CA TYR A 44 -5.46 -8.44 4.87
C TYR A 44 -4.95 -9.30 6.02
N TYR A 45 -3.71 -9.79 5.93
CA TYR A 45 -3.18 -10.79 6.85
C TYR A 45 -2.58 -10.20 8.13
N SER A 46 -2.68 -10.94 9.23
CA SER A 46 -1.94 -10.62 10.45
C SER A 46 -0.44 -10.75 10.22
N VAL A 47 0.35 -10.12 11.09
CA VAL A 47 1.81 -10.23 11.03
C VAL A 47 2.26 -11.69 11.11
N GLU A 48 1.61 -12.51 11.95
CA GLU A 48 1.93 -13.94 12.07
C GLU A 48 1.60 -14.72 10.80
N ASP A 49 0.42 -14.50 10.21
CA ASP A 49 0.05 -15.12 8.94
C ASP A 49 1.05 -14.81 7.82
N LEU A 50 1.61 -13.59 7.81
CA LEU A 50 2.63 -13.20 6.84
C LEU A 50 3.93 -14.00 7.04
N PHE A 51 4.36 -14.25 8.28
CA PHE A 51 5.53 -15.09 8.53
C PHE A 51 5.31 -16.55 8.13
N VAL A 52 4.12 -17.11 8.39
CA VAL A 52 3.76 -18.45 7.92
C VAL A 52 3.87 -18.51 6.40
N ARG A 53 3.25 -17.57 5.70
CA ARG A 53 3.25 -17.49 4.23
C ARG A 53 4.63 -17.23 3.64
N ALA A 54 5.43 -16.37 4.27
CA ALA A 54 6.81 -16.12 3.86
C ALA A 54 7.66 -17.39 3.93
N LYS A 55 7.53 -18.15 5.02
CA LYS A 55 8.20 -19.44 5.18
C LYS A 55 7.75 -20.45 4.13
N GLU A 56 6.44 -20.55 3.85
CA GLU A 56 5.88 -21.41 2.81
C GLU A 56 6.34 -21.01 1.39
N ALA A 57 6.50 -19.70 1.15
CA ALA A 57 7.04 -19.17 -0.10
C ALA A 57 8.58 -19.37 -0.23
N GLY A 58 9.27 -19.77 0.84
CA GLY A 58 10.71 -19.94 0.86
C GLY A 58 11.49 -18.63 1.01
N CYS A 59 10.83 -17.57 1.46
CA CYS A 59 11.51 -16.31 1.80
C CYS A 59 12.44 -16.51 3.00
N LYS A 60 13.65 -15.98 2.88
CA LYS A 60 14.66 -15.96 3.93
C LYS A 60 14.69 -14.61 4.65
N VAL A 61 14.42 -13.54 3.91
CA VAL A 61 14.41 -12.17 4.43
C VAL A 61 13.13 -11.49 3.98
N ILE A 62 12.42 -10.85 4.91
CA ILE A 62 11.23 -10.04 4.61
C ILE A 62 11.27 -8.69 5.33
N SER A 63 10.51 -7.74 4.78
CA SER A 63 10.16 -6.48 5.46
C SER A 63 8.67 -6.23 5.33
N ILE A 64 8.01 -5.94 6.45
CA ILE A 64 6.63 -5.45 6.45
C ILE A 64 6.71 -3.92 6.45
N THR A 65 6.13 -3.32 5.41
CA THR A 65 6.21 -1.89 5.12
C THR A 65 4.83 -1.27 5.08
N ASP A 66 4.08 -1.40 6.18
CA ASP A 66 2.72 -0.90 6.28
C ASP A 66 2.63 0.61 5.98
N HIS A 67 1.52 1.02 5.38
CA HIS A 67 1.27 2.41 4.99
C HIS A 67 1.22 3.34 6.21
N ASN A 68 2.19 4.26 6.29
CA ASN A 68 2.30 5.30 7.31
C ASN A 68 2.23 4.76 8.76
N CYS A 69 2.61 3.49 8.99
CA CYS A 69 2.45 2.78 10.26
C CYS A 69 3.61 1.82 10.54
N VAL A 70 4.15 1.85 11.76
CA VAL A 70 5.26 0.98 12.19
C VAL A 70 4.85 -0.11 13.17
N ARG A 71 3.55 -0.26 13.47
CA ARG A 71 3.05 -1.13 14.55
C ARG A 71 3.37 -2.61 14.36
N ALA A 72 3.49 -3.08 13.13
CA ALA A 72 3.84 -4.47 12.83
C ALA A 72 5.24 -4.85 13.34
N ASN A 73 6.20 -3.90 13.34
CA ASN A 73 7.62 -4.17 13.50
C ASN A 73 7.98 -4.87 14.80
N THR A 74 7.42 -4.43 15.94
CA THR A 74 7.72 -5.05 17.23
C THR A 74 7.31 -6.52 17.30
N GLN A 75 6.15 -6.86 16.75
CA GLN A 75 5.68 -8.24 16.65
C GLN A 75 6.52 -9.03 15.64
N ALA A 76 6.79 -8.45 14.48
CA ALA A 76 7.57 -9.06 13.41
C ALA A 76 8.99 -9.46 13.85
N LYS A 77 9.69 -8.62 14.63
CA LYS A 77 11.00 -8.96 15.21
C LYS A 77 10.97 -10.22 16.09
N ARG A 78 9.88 -10.45 16.83
CA ARG A 78 9.72 -11.66 17.66
C ARG A 78 9.43 -12.88 16.80
N LEU A 79 8.56 -12.72 15.80
CA LEU A 79 8.17 -13.80 14.90
C LEU A 79 9.33 -14.23 13.97
N SER A 80 10.22 -13.31 13.61
CA SER A 80 11.43 -13.60 12.85
C SER A 80 12.24 -14.74 13.51
N VAL A 81 12.48 -14.64 14.81
CA VAL A 81 13.20 -15.67 15.58
C VAL A 81 12.42 -16.98 15.61
N LEU A 82 11.09 -16.91 15.79
CA LEU A 82 10.24 -18.09 15.92
C LEU A 82 10.14 -18.86 14.59
N TYR A 83 10.00 -18.17 13.47
CA TYR A 83 9.81 -18.79 12.15
C TYR A 83 11.11 -19.03 11.40
N GLY A 84 12.23 -18.45 11.87
CA GLY A 84 13.54 -18.54 11.19
C GLY A 84 13.54 -17.83 9.83
N VAL A 85 12.86 -16.70 9.75
CA VAL A 85 12.84 -15.79 8.60
C VAL A 85 13.39 -14.46 9.07
N ASP A 86 14.49 -13.99 8.49
CA ASP A 86 15.10 -12.73 8.86
C ASP A 86 14.16 -11.55 8.58
N TYR A 87 14.17 -10.57 9.47
CA TYR A 87 13.26 -9.43 9.40
C TYR A 87 13.99 -8.10 9.40
N ILE A 88 13.67 -7.26 8.43
CA ILE A 88 14.13 -5.87 8.37
C ILE A 88 12.96 -4.97 8.77
N PRO A 89 13.09 -4.17 9.85
CA PRO A 89 12.06 -3.21 10.22
C PRO A 89 11.79 -2.22 9.09
N GLY A 90 10.50 -2.06 8.73
CA GLY A 90 10.14 -1.24 7.58
C GLY A 90 8.88 -0.41 7.79
N ILE A 91 8.69 0.53 6.88
CA ILE A 91 7.49 1.36 6.71
C ILE A 91 7.40 1.82 5.26
N GLU A 92 6.19 2.03 4.74
CA GLU A 92 5.98 2.78 3.51
C GLU A 92 5.26 4.09 3.81
N ILE A 93 5.84 5.24 3.42
CA ILE A 93 5.27 6.56 3.69
C ILE A 93 4.91 7.25 2.38
N ASP A 94 3.65 7.69 2.28
CA ASP A 94 3.19 8.53 1.19
C ASP A 94 3.76 9.95 1.29
N CYS A 95 4.21 10.48 0.17
CA CYS A 95 4.70 11.86 0.09
C CYS A 95 4.34 12.53 -1.24
N SER A 96 4.56 13.83 -1.30
CA SER A 96 4.41 14.62 -2.53
C SER A 96 5.73 15.23 -2.96
N PHE A 97 5.99 15.20 -4.26
CA PHE A 97 7.12 15.86 -4.88
C PHE A 97 6.71 16.48 -6.22
N ARG A 98 6.84 17.80 -6.32
CA ARG A 98 6.48 18.57 -7.54
C ARG A 98 5.08 18.25 -8.10
N GLY A 99 4.09 18.15 -7.21
CA GLY A 99 2.71 17.85 -7.57
C GLY A 99 2.44 16.38 -7.95
N ARG A 100 3.41 15.50 -7.73
CA ARG A 100 3.24 14.05 -7.91
C ARG A 100 3.29 13.34 -6.56
N ARG A 101 2.44 12.34 -6.38
CA ARG A 101 2.51 11.42 -5.25
C ARG A 101 3.63 10.43 -5.49
N LEU A 102 4.50 10.27 -4.51
CA LEU A 102 5.53 9.25 -4.43
C LEU A 102 5.36 8.47 -3.13
N ARG A 103 6.08 7.37 -3.00
CA ARG A 103 6.16 6.58 -1.77
C ARG A 103 7.62 6.32 -1.41
N VAL A 104 7.92 6.43 -0.14
CA VAL A 104 9.23 6.15 0.44
C VAL A 104 9.14 4.90 1.28
N LEU A 105 9.94 3.88 0.95
CA LEU A 105 10.16 2.72 1.80
C LEU A 105 11.30 3.05 2.76
N GLY A 106 11.04 3.00 4.05
CA GLY A 106 12.07 3.11 5.10
C GLY A 106 12.45 1.73 5.58
N TYR A 107 13.74 1.39 5.51
CA TYR A 107 14.27 0.13 6.03
C TYR A 107 15.21 0.36 7.20
N TYR A 108 15.38 -0.64 8.08
CA TYR A 108 16.24 -0.57 9.28
C TYR A 108 15.87 0.55 10.25
N ILE A 109 14.64 1.03 10.20
CA ILE A 109 14.15 2.10 11.07
C ILE A 109 14.16 1.68 12.54
N ASP A 110 14.42 2.61 13.46
CA ASP A 110 14.02 2.44 14.86
C ASP A 110 12.53 2.73 14.98
N GLU A 111 11.72 1.69 14.99
CA GLU A 111 10.26 1.77 15.07
C GLU A 111 9.73 2.39 16.36
N ARG A 112 10.59 2.65 17.33
CA ARG A 112 10.24 3.32 18.60
C ARG A 112 10.40 4.83 18.53
N ASN A 113 10.90 5.35 17.39
CA ASN A 113 11.05 6.79 17.21
C ASN A 113 9.66 7.46 17.15
N GLU A 114 9.43 8.44 18.04
CA GLU A 114 8.15 9.14 18.20
C GLU A 114 7.70 9.87 16.92
N LEU A 115 8.60 10.12 15.97
CA LEU A 115 8.23 10.70 14.67
C LEU A 115 7.22 9.84 13.90
N PHE A 116 7.26 8.52 14.07
CA PHE A 116 6.30 7.63 13.41
C PHE A 116 4.89 7.71 14.00
N ASP A 117 4.75 8.03 15.28
CA ASP A 117 3.44 8.30 15.89
C ASP A 117 2.81 9.55 15.26
N ALA A 118 3.62 10.57 14.97
CA ALA A 118 3.17 11.77 14.26
C ALA A 118 2.79 11.45 12.80
N VAL A 119 3.58 10.64 12.09
CA VAL A 119 3.27 10.19 10.71
C VAL A 119 1.92 9.49 10.66
N GLU A 120 1.67 8.54 11.55
CA GLU A 120 0.41 7.79 11.61
C GLU A 120 -0.76 8.71 11.98
N SER A 121 -0.62 9.51 13.03
CA SER A 121 -1.66 10.42 13.51
C SER A 121 -2.08 11.43 12.44
N GLU A 122 -1.13 12.07 11.76
CA GLU A 122 -1.42 13.02 10.69
C GLU A 122 -2.00 12.34 9.45
N SER A 123 -1.59 11.12 9.15
CA SER A 123 -2.20 10.32 8.07
C SER A 123 -3.67 10.02 8.37
N LEU A 124 -3.99 9.51 9.56
CA LEU A 124 -5.36 9.24 9.97
C LEU A 124 -6.23 10.50 9.97
N LYS A 125 -5.69 11.63 10.41
CA LYS A 125 -6.39 12.93 10.40
C LYS A 125 -6.70 13.39 8.97
N ARG A 126 -5.74 13.25 8.03
CA ARG A 126 -5.96 13.58 6.62
C ARG A 126 -7.05 12.70 6.00
N GLU A 127 -7.03 11.38 6.25
CA GLU A 127 -8.03 10.45 5.73
C GLU A 127 -9.43 10.75 6.31
N LYS A 128 -9.51 11.06 7.61
CA LYS A 128 -10.77 11.50 8.24
C LYS A 128 -11.31 12.77 7.58
N THR A 129 -10.47 13.77 7.40
CA THR A 129 -10.85 15.04 6.76
C THR A 129 -11.34 14.84 5.34
N ALA A 130 -10.61 14.03 4.54
CA ALA A 130 -11.01 13.72 3.18
C ALA A 130 -12.34 12.93 3.12
N SER A 131 -12.57 12.04 4.08
CA SER A 131 -13.82 11.28 4.17
C SER A 131 -15.02 12.17 4.46
N LEU A 132 -14.90 13.06 5.44
CA LEU A 132 -15.95 14.02 5.77
C LEU A 132 -16.25 14.97 4.61
N GLU A 133 -15.22 15.43 3.93
CA GLU A 133 -15.36 16.31 2.78
C GLU A 133 -16.04 15.64 1.58
N ARG A 134 -15.83 14.33 1.34
CA ARG A 134 -16.59 13.56 0.33
C ARG A 134 -18.08 13.58 0.65
N GLY A 135 -18.46 13.34 1.90
CA GLY A 135 -19.86 13.40 2.34
C GLY A 135 -20.48 14.78 2.15
N ARG A 136 -19.75 15.85 2.55
CA ARG A 136 -20.20 17.24 2.38
C ARG A 136 -20.42 17.59 0.91
N LYS A 137 -19.49 17.26 0.02
CA LYS A 137 -19.62 17.48 -1.43
C LYS A 137 -20.78 16.72 -2.04
N LEU A 138 -21.04 15.49 -1.57
CA LEU A 138 -22.16 14.71 -2.05
C LEU A 138 -23.50 15.34 -1.64
N GLU A 139 -23.60 15.84 -0.42
CA GLU A 139 -24.79 16.54 0.03
C GLU A 139 -25.01 17.83 -0.76
N GLU A 140 -23.97 18.63 -1.00
CA GLU A 140 -24.07 19.84 -1.80
C GLU A 140 -24.44 19.57 -3.26
N TYR A 141 -23.84 18.54 -3.87
CA TYR A 141 -24.05 18.23 -5.29
C TYR A 141 -25.39 17.54 -5.57
N ALA A 142 -25.73 16.54 -4.74
CA ALA A 142 -26.85 15.63 -5.01
C ALA A 142 -28.00 15.73 -4.00
N GLY A 143 -27.86 16.51 -2.92
CA GLY A 143 -28.80 16.56 -1.81
C GLY A 143 -28.85 15.25 -1.00
N ILE A 144 -27.84 14.39 -1.14
CA ILE A 144 -27.74 13.10 -0.45
C ILE A 144 -26.88 13.29 0.80
N SER A 145 -27.53 13.33 1.96
CA SER A 145 -26.84 13.40 3.25
C SER A 145 -26.54 12.00 3.78
N VAL A 146 -25.25 11.74 4.07
CA VAL A 146 -24.77 10.49 4.64
C VAL A 146 -24.15 10.77 6.00
N ASP A 147 -24.50 9.97 7.00
CA ASP A 147 -23.90 10.06 8.34
C ASP A 147 -22.45 9.54 8.31
N MET A 148 -21.55 10.44 7.91
CA MET A 148 -20.14 10.13 7.75
C MET A 148 -19.44 9.84 9.07
N GLU A 149 -19.84 10.46 10.17
CA GLU A 149 -19.26 10.20 11.50
C GLU A 149 -19.54 8.76 11.91
N ARG A 150 -20.77 8.28 11.74
CA ARG A 150 -21.14 6.89 12.02
C ARG A 150 -20.42 5.88 11.12
N LEU A 151 -20.10 6.25 9.88
CA LEU A 151 -19.30 5.41 9.00
C LEU A 151 -17.84 5.35 9.49
N LEU A 152 -17.27 6.49 9.87
CA LEU A 152 -15.90 6.60 10.38
C LEU A 152 -15.69 5.79 11.67
N GLU A 153 -16.68 5.78 12.57
CA GLU A 153 -16.64 4.95 13.79
C GLU A 153 -16.46 3.45 13.51
N LYS A 154 -16.87 2.99 12.33
CA LYS A 154 -16.73 1.60 11.90
C LYS A 154 -15.41 1.31 11.18
N THR A 155 -14.63 2.35 10.88
CA THR A 155 -13.36 2.19 10.17
C THR A 155 -12.18 2.32 11.14
N ARG A 156 -11.23 1.38 11.04
CA ARG A 156 -9.99 1.39 11.82
C ARG A 156 -9.05 2.52 11.39
N PHE A 157 -9.07 2.89 10.11
CA PHE A 157 -8.10 3.78 9.48
C PHE A 157 -8.66 5.18 9.18
N GLN A 158 -9.80 5.53 9.76
CA GLN A 158 -10.46 6.83 9.55
C GLN A 158 -10.69 7.17 8.05
N ASN A 159 -10.73 6.14 7.21
CA ASN A 159 -10.91 6.28 5.76
C ASN A 159 -12.26 5.68 5.34
N VAL A 160 -13.10 6.50 4.71
CA VAL A 160 -14.31 6.08 4.01
C VAL A 160 -14.16 6.44 2.55
N SER A 161 -13.91 5.42 1.72
CA SER A 161 -13.75 5.59 0.28
C SER A 161 -15.05 5.96 -0.43
N GLY A 162 -14.96 6.56 -1.61
CA GLY A 162 -16.12 6.80 -2.48
C GLY A 162 -16.90 5.53 -2.79
N LYS A 163 -16.22 4.38 -2.94
CA LYS A 163 -16.86 3.08 -3.16
C LYS A 163 -17.67 2.62 -1.94
N GLN A 164 -17.17 2.85 -0.73
CA GLN A 164 -17.92 2.53 0.50
C GLN A 164 -19.16 3.42 0.67
N ILE A 165 -19.04 4.71 0.34
CA ILE A 165 -20.19 5.64 0.33
C ILE A 165 -21.21 5.19 -0.72
N ALA A 166 -20.77 4.89 -1.94
CA ALA A 166 -21.63 4.39 -3.02
C ALA A 166 -22.35 3.11 -2.59
N LYS A 167 -21.63 2.14 -2.04
CA LYS A 167 -22.21 0.89 -1.56
C LYS A 167 -23.32 1.14 -0.53
N LEU A 168 -23.06 1.97 0.50
CA LEU A 168 -24.07 2.33 1.47
C LEU A 168 -25.34 2.91 0.83
N ILE A 169 -25.17 3.84 -0.12
CA ILE A 169 -26.27 4.54 -0.80
C ILE A 169 -27.12 3.54 -1.61
N PHE A 170 -26.50 2.65 -2.35
CA PHE A 170 -27.21 1.70 -3.20
C PHE A 170 -27.82 0.52 -2.42
N GLU A 171 -27.29 0.15 -1.26
CA GLU A 171 -27.83 -0.89 -0.40
C GLU A 171 -29.00 -0.41 0.49
N HIS A 172 -29.14 0.91 0.70
CA HIS A 172 -30.14 1.45 1.60
C HIS A 172 -31.36 2.01 0.83
N GLU A 173 -32.54 1.46 1.06
CA GLU A 173 -33.77 1.79 0.32
C GLU A 173 -34.11 3.29 0.28
N LEU A 174 -33.84 4.04 1.36
CA LEU A 174 -34.11 5.49 1.41
C LEU A 174 -33.32 6.24 0.35
N TYR A 175 -32.06 5.88 0.11
CA TYR A 175 -31.23 6.56 -0.88
C TYR A 175 -31.56 6.12 -2.32
N ARG A 176 -32.04 4.89 -2.51
CA ARG A 176 -32.42 4.39 -3.84
C ARG A 176 -33.53 5.22 -4.50
N GLN A 177 -34.30 5.97 -3.73
CA GLN A 177 -35.38 6.82 -4.22
C GLN A 177 -34.91 8.13 -4.88
N TYR A 178 -33.63 8.50 -4.68
CA TYR A 178 -33.12 9.73 -5.28
C TYR A 178 -33.02 9.59 -6.81
N PRO A 179 -33.45 10.60 -7.59
CA PRO A 179 -33.43 10.53 -9.06
C PRO A 179 -32.03 10.26 -9.66
N LEU A 180 -31.00 10.76 -8.99
CA LEU A 180 -29.62 10.50 -9.40
C LEU A 180 -29.32 8.99 -9.28
N ILE A 181 -29.66 8.35 -8.18
CA ILE A 181 -29.42 6.93 -7.94
C ILE A 181 -30.23 6.05 -8.89
N GLN A 182 -31.49 6.39 -9.10
CA GLN A 182 -32.36 5.68 -10.07
C GLN A 182 -31.74 5.64 -11.48
N ARG A 183 -31.17 6.74 -11.96
CA ARG A 183 -30.50 6.80 -13.27
C ARG A 183 -29.34 5.80 -13.37
N TYR A 184 -28.54 5.63 -12.29
CA TYR A 184 -27.45 4.64 -12.29
C TYR A 184 -27.98 3.22 -12.26
N LEU A 185 -29.05 2.94 -11.51
CA LEU A 185 -29.68 1.61 -11.45
C LEU A 185 -30.29 1.24 -12.81
N GLU A 186 -31.04 2.12 -13.43
CA GLU A 186 -31.67 1.90 -14.74
C GLU A 186 -30.68 1.73 -15.89
N SER A 187 -29.52 2.38 -15.81
CA SER A 187 -28.49 2.37 -16.86
C SER A 187 -27.39 1.33 -16.65
N SER A 188 -27.53 0.46 -15.65
CA SER A 188 -26.54 -0.57 -15.30
C SER A 188 -27.16 -1.97 -15.37
N SER A 189 -26.35 -2.98 -15.66
CA SER A 189 -26.78 -4.39 -15.75
C SER A 189 -26.95 -5.07 -14.38
N SER A 190 -26.36 -4.48 -13.33
CA SER A 190 -26.43 -4.95 -11.95
C SER A 190 -26.21 -3.80 -10.97
N ASP A 191 -26.63 -4.00 -9.71
CA ASP A 191 -26.37 -3.04 -8.65
C ASP A 191 -24.86 -2.82 -8.42
N GLU A 192 -24.08 -3.87 -8.53
CA GLU A 192 -22.62 -3.78 -8.38
C GLU A 192 -21.99 -2.88 -9.46
N GLN A 193 -22.42 -3.02 -10.72
CA GLN A 193 -21.99 -2.14 -11.80
C GLN A 193 -22.43 -0.70 -11.56
N ALA A 194 -23.65 -0.49 -11.04
CA ALA A 194 -24.15 0.83 -10.70
C ALA A 194 -23.30 1.49 -9.61
N ILE A 195 -22.95 0.74 -8.54
CA ILE A 195 -22.09 1.18 -7.44
C ILE A 195 -20.72 1.61 -7.98
N GLU A 196 -20.08 0.78 -8.79
CA GLU A 196 -18.75 1.08 -9.33
C GLU A 196 -18.74 2.31 -10.23
N ARG A 197 -19.74 2.42 -11.14
CA ARG A 197 -19.88 3.59 -12.00
C ARG A 197 -20.13 4.87 -11.18
N PHE A 198 -21.05 4.80 -10.22
CA PHE A 198 -21.34 5.95 -9.35
C PHE A 198 -20.11 6.36 -8.54
N ALA A 199 -19.40 5.40 -7.95
CA ALA A 199 -18.18 5.68 -7.18
C ALA A 199 -17.13 6.39 -8.05
N ARG A 200 -16.88 5.90 -9.24
CA ARG A 200 -15.96 6.50 -10.21
C ARG A 200 -16.40 7.90 -10.60
N ASP A 201 -17.65 8.03 -11.10
CA ASP A 201 -18.14 9.28 -11.70
C ASP A 201 -18.29 10.40 -10.65
N MET A 202 -18.49 10.07 -9.37
CA MET A 202 -18.65 11.04 -8.29
C MET A 202 -17.35 11.37 -7.55
N PHE A 203 -16.53 10.37 -7.24
CA PHE A 203 -15.46 10.51 -6.24
C PHE A 203 -14.05 10.40 -6.81
N GLU A 204 -13.86 9.95 -8.05
CA GLU A 204 -12.56 9.96 -8.71
C GLU A 204 -12.24 11.33 -9.32
N GLU A 205 -11.00 11.51 -9.78
CA GLU A 205 -10.52 12.76 -10.36
C GLU A 205 -11.43 13.23 -11.52
N GLY A 206 -11.86 14.49 -11.44
CA GLY A 206 -12.83 15.08 -12.36
C GLY A 206 -14.29 14.92 -11.93
N GLY A 207 -14.60 14.09 -10.94
CA GLY A 207 -15.94 13.95 -10.36
C GLY A 207 -16.30 15.10 -9.40
N PRO A 208 -17.61 15.42 -9.24
CA PRO A 208 -18.06 16.55 -8.43
C PRO A 208 -17.76 16.40 -6.93
N CYS A 209 -17.61 15.16 -6.45
CA CYS A 209 -17.31 14.85 -5.06
C CYS A 209 -15.85 14.42 -4.84
N TYR A 210 -15.01 14.63 -5.85
CA TYR A 210 -13.58 14.36 -5.73
C TYR A 210 -12.95 15.23 -4.64
N VAL A 211 -12.12 14.61 -3.83
CA VAL A 211 -11.32 15.29 -2.78
C VAL A 211 -9.86 15.01 -3.05
N GLU A 212 -9.14 16.07 -3.38
CA GLU A 212 -7.69 15.98 -3.54
C GLU A 212 -7.04 15.67 -2.18
N ARG A 213 -6.17 14.67 -2.16
CA ARG A 213 -5.42 14.30 -0.95
C ARG A 213 -4.13 15.10 -0.87
N THR A 214 -3.85 15.62 0.30
CA THR A 214 -2.56 16.25 0.60
C THR A 214 -1.63 15.23 1.24
N TYR A 215 -0.34 15.33 0.94
CA TYR A 215 0.70 14.45 1.47
C TYR A 215 1.85 15.30 2.02
N PRO A 216 2.63 14.82 3.00
CA PRO A 216 3.84 15.49 3.44
C PRO A 216 4.82 15.66 2.26
N SER A 217 5.73 16.60 2.36
CA SER A 217 6.76 16.79 1.33
C SER A 217 7.72 15.60 1.31
N LEU A 218 8.30 15.29 0.15
CA LEU A 218 9.35 14.27 0.04
C LEU A 218 10.50 14.56 1.00
N HIS A 219 10.92 15.83 1.12
CA HIS A 219 11.99 16.25 2.01
C HIS A 219 11.72 15.87 3.46
N ASP A 220 10.52 16.19 3.98
CA ASP A 220 10.15 15.88 5.37
C ASP A 220 10.13 14.36 5.61
N VAL A 221 9.63 13.58 4.64
CA VAL A 221 9.58 12.12 4.77
C VAL A 221 10.98 11.50 4.77
N LEU A 222 11.88 11.97 3.91
CA LEU A 222 13.28 11.52 3.92
C LEU A 222 13.96 11.86 5.25
N GLU A 223 13.74 13.08 5.78
CA GLU A 223 14.27 13.49 7.08
C GLU A 223 13.76 12.59 8.21
N ILE A 224 12.46 12.26 8.25
CA ILE A 224 11.88 11.35 9.25
C ILE A 224 12.54 9.97 9.21
N VAL A 225 12.65 9.37 8.02
CA VAL A 225 13.30 8.05 7.87
C VAL A 225 14.75 8.11 8.33
N HIS A 226 15.44 9.18 8.00
CA HIS A 226 16.84 9.38 8.35
C HIS A 226 17.07 9.64 9.86
N LEU A 227 16.19 10.42 10.50
CA LEU A 227 16.25 10.66 11.94
C LEU A 227 15.90 9.41 12.77
N ALA A 228 15.25 8.45 12.15
CA ALA A 228 14.97 7.13 12.73
C ALA A 228 16.04 6.09 12.35
N ASP A 229 17.26 6.50 12.00
CA ASP A 229 18.39 5.67 11.56
C ASP A 229 18.11 4.77 10.33
N GLY A 230 17.00 5.00 9.64
CA GLY A 230 16.55 4.19 8.52
C GLY A 230 17.26 4.49 7.20
N ILE A 231 17.16 3.59 6.25
CA ILE A 231 17.58 3.72 4.84
C ILE A 231 16.34 4.09 4.02
N ALA A 232 16.37 5.22 3.31
CA ALA A 232 15.25 5.70 2.52
C ALA A 232 15.33 5.21 1.07
N VAL A 233 14.34 4.46 0.63
CA VAL A 233 14.29 3.83 -0.70
C VAL A 233 13.06 4.33 -1.46
N LEU A 234 13.25 4.79 -2.71
CA LEU A 234 12.13 5.16 -3.58
C LEU A 234 11.35 3.89 -3.94
N SER A 235 10.06 3.83 -3.58
CA SER A 235 9.16 2.76 -4.04
C SER A 235 8.98 2.83 -5.55
N SER A 236 8.88 1.68 -6.20
CA SER A 236 8.58 1.59 -7.63
C SER A 236 7.14 1.98 -7.97
N TRP A 237 6.28 2.10 -6.95
CA TRP A 237 4.89 2.48 -7.14
C TRP A 237 4.75 3.77 -7.97
N GLY A 238 3.95 3.70 -9.03
CA GLY A 238 3.71 4.84 -9.93
C GLY A 238 4.86 5.18 -10.89
N CYS A 239 6.03 4.55 -10.79
CA CYS A 239 7.19 4.87 -11.62
C CYS A 239 6.98 4.64 -13.13
N ASP A 240 6.03 3.78 -13.52
CA ASP A 240 5.65 3.62 -14.94
C ASP A 240 5.13 4.92 -15.59
N GLN A 241 4.61 5.84 -14.77
CA GLN A 241 3.99 7.09 -15.20
C GLN A 241 4.91 8.31 -15.01
N LEU A 242 6.13 8.12 -14.51
CA LEU A 242 7.08 9.19 -14.23
C LEU A 242 8.18 9.24 -15.30
N GLU A 243 8.56 10.44 -15.67
CA GLU A 243 9.74 10.68 -16.51
C GLU A 243 11.04 10.51 -15.71
N ASP A 244 12.11 10.07 -16.38
CA ASP A 244 13.44 9.90 -15.75
C ASP A 244 13.89 11.16 -15.03
N ARG A 245 13.70 12.33 -15.65
CA ARG A 245 14.09 13.63 -15.07
C ARG A 245 13.45 13.88 -13.71
N LEU A 246 12.16 13.49 -13.54
CA LEU A 246 11.47 13.68 -12.27
C LEU A 246 12.00 12.71 -11.21
N ILE A 247 12.26 11.47 -11.61
CA ILE A 247 12.85 10.45 -10.72
C ILE A 247 14.25 10.91 -10.29
N GLU A 248 15.11 11.34 -11.21
CA GLU A 248 16.46 11.86 -10.91
C GLU A 248 16.41 13.05 -9.94
N GLN A 249 15.46 13.96 -10.13
CA GLN A 249 15.27 15.10 -9.23
C GLN A 249 14.81 14.65 -7.84
N ALA A 250 13.94 13.64 -7.75
CA ALA A 250 13.52 13.08 -6.47
C ALA A 250 14.69 12.36 -5.77
N LEU A 251 15.50 11.60 -6.52
CA LEU A 251 16.68 10.93 -5.98
C LEU A 251 17.71 11.91 -5.40
N ALA A 252 17.85 13.07 -6.03
CA ALA A 252 18.74 14.13 -5.56
C ALA A 252 18.32 14.77 -4.22
N GLU A 253 17.08 14.56 -3.76
CA GLU A 253 16.61 15.01 -2.44
C GLU A 253 17.22 14.20 -1.29
N GLY A 254 17.82 13.01 -1.56
CA GLY A 254 18.55 12.25 -0.56
C GLY A 254 18.08 10.82 -0.35
N PHE A 255 17.55 10.16 -1.37
CA PHE A 255 17.32 8.72 -1.31
C PHE A 255 18.62 7.93 -1.21
N ASP A 256 18.60 6.86 -0.43
CA ASP A 256 19.71 5.89 -0.30
C ASP A 256 19.57 4.72 -1.30
N GLY A 257 18.35 4.47 -1.80
CA GLY A 257 18.06 3.33 -2.67
C GLY A 257 16.84 3.52 -3.57
N ILE A 258 16.62 2.53 -4.44
CA ILE A 258 15.46 2.41 -5.33
C ILE A 258 14.94 0.98 -5.26
N GLU A 259 13.61 0.81 -5.15
CA GLU A 259 12.94 -0.45 -5.42
C GLU A 259 12.90 -0.67 -6.94
N VAL A 260 13.69 -1.62 -7.40
CA VAL A 260 13.84 -1.91 -8.84
C VAL A 260 12.95 -3.05 -9.27
N PHE A 261 12.91 -4.11 -8.45
CA PHE A 261 12.21 -5.34 -8.81
C PHE A 261 10.90 -5.45 -8.06
N SER A 262 9.80 -5.28 -8.80
CA SER A 262 8.46 -5.34 -8.24
C SER A 262 7.42 -5.62 -9.34
N PRO A 263 6.33 -6.35 -9.05
CA PRO A 263 5.20 -6.48 -9.95
C PRO A 263 4.45 -5.17 -10.22
N LEU A 264 4.73 -4.12 -9.44
CA LEU A 264 4.14 -2.79 -9.61
C LEU A 264 4.50 -2.10 -10.93
N VAL A 265 5.60 -2.50 -11.55
CA VAL A 265 6.14 -1.83 -12.74
C VAL A 265 6.49 -2.81 -13.84
N LYS A 266 6.47 -2.31 -15.07
CA LYS A 266 6.83 -3.05 -16.27
C LYS A 266 8.33 -3.33 -16.32
N LYS A 267 8.72 -4.35 -17.10
CA LYS A 267 10.12 -4.74 -17.27
C LYS A 267 11.01 -3.61 -17.81
N GLU A 268 10.47 -2.77 -18.67
CA GLU A 268 11.16 -1.61 -19.21
C GLU A 268 11.49 -0.59 -18.10
N THR A 269 10.54 -0.37 -17.20
CA THR A 269 10.74 0.51 -16.04
C THR A 269 11.74 -0.09 -15.06
N MET A 270 11.69 -1.40 -14.78
CA MET A 270 12.72 -2.06 -13.96
C MET A 270 14.12 -1.84 -14.53
N THR A 271 14.30 -1.97 -15.87
CA THR A 271 15.58 -1.74 -16.55
C THR A 271 16.03 -0.29 -16.37
N ARG A 272 15.11 0.65 -16.49
CA ARG A 272 15.35 2.09 -16.30
C ARG A 272 15.75 2.41 -14.86
N LEU A 273 15.01 1.90 -13.88
CA LEU A 273 15.29 2.08 -12.45
C LEU A 273 16.64 1.46 -12.05
N LEU A 274 16.98 0.28 -12.61
CA LEU A 274 18.27 -0.36 -12.37
C LEU A 274 19.45 0.48 -12.93
N ARG A 275 19.24 1.11 -14.08
CA ARG A 275 20.24 2.06 -14.64
C ARG A 275 20.44 3.22 -13.69
N LEU A 276 19.36 3.87 -13.24
CA LEU A 276 19.43 5.00 -12.30
C LEU A 276 20.08 4.59 -10.97
N ALA A 277 19.74 3.42 -10.42
CA ALA A 277 20.38 2.93 -9.21
C ALA A 277 21.90 2.81 -9.35
N LYS A 278 22.38 2.31 -10.49
CA LYS A 278 23.83 2.20 -10.78
C LYS A 278 24.50 3.57 -10.97
N GLU A 279 23.87 4.46 -11.74
CA GLU A 279 24.40 5.80 -12.02
C GLU A 279 24.54 6.63 -10.73
N HIS A 280 23.57 6.53 -9.83
CA HIS A 280 23.56 7.26 -8.56
C HIS A 280 24.17 6.48 -7.39
N LYS A 281 24.68 5.25 -7.61
CA LYS A 281 25.28 4.37 -6.60
C LYS A 281 24.33 4.07 -5.43
N LEU A 282 23.06 3.83 -5.73
CA LEU A 282 22.00 3.59 -4.76
C LEU A 282 21.84 2.09 -4.46
N PHE A 283 21.33 1.78 -3.27
CA PHE A 283 20.86 0.44 -2.95
C PHE A 283 19.74 0.00 -3.90
N VAL A 284 19.68 -1.29 -4.19
CA VAL A 284 18.60 -1.92 -4.95
C VAL A 284 17.74 -2.71 -4.01
N SER A 285 16.42 -2.50 -4.06
CA SER A 285 15.43 -3.27 -3.32
C SER A 285 14.54 -4.08 -4.26
N ALA A 286 13.88 -5.09 -3.69
CA ALA A 286 12.92 -5.95 -4.36
C ALA A 286 11.75 -6.26 -3.43
N GLY A 287 10.52 -6.11 -3.91
CA GLY A 287 9.32 -6.35 -3.13
C GLY A 287 8.12 -6.75 -3.97
N SER A 288 7.21 -7.54 -3.36
CA SER A 288 6.02 -8.04 -4.04
C SER A 288 4.83 -7.10 -3.98
N ASP A 289 4.84 -6.13 -3.06
CA ASP A 289 3.68 -5.30 -2.73
C ASP A 289 2.46 -6.17 -2.33
N PHE A 290 2.72 -7.24 -1.58
CA PHE A 290 1.70 -8.21 -1.20
C PHE A 290 0.75 -7.64 -0.15
N HIS A 291 -0.55 -7.64 -0.46
CA HIS A 291 -1.64 -7.16 0.41
C HIS A 291 -2.65 -8.27 0.76
N GLY A 292 -2.43 -9.49 0.23
CA GLY A 292 -3.40 -10.58 0.33
C GLY A 292 -4.49 -10.52 -0.74
N PRO A 293 -5.72 -11.04 -0.46
CA PRO A 293 -6.80 -11.15 -1.44
C PRO A 293 -7.31 -9.82 -1.99
N THR A 294 -6.99 -8.70 -1.35
CA THR A 294 -7.36 -7.35 -1.82
C THR A 294 -6.63 -6.96 -3.11
N HIS A 295 -5.43 -7.53 -3.32
CA HIS A 295 -4.62 -7.37 -4.52
C HIS A 295 -4.24 -8.75 -5.09
N PRO A 296 -5.17 -9.45 -5.77
CA PRO A 296 -5.02 -10.86 -6.13
C PRO A 296 -3.92 -11.13 -7.17
N GLN A 297 -3.37 -10.09 -7.79
CA GLN A 297 -2.25 -10.18 -8.74
C GLN A 297 -0.88 -10.14 -8.07
N HIS A 298 -0.80 -9.79 -6.78
CA HIS A 298 0.45 -9.73 -6.01
C HIS A 298 0.57 -10.95 -5.11
N TYR A 299 1.67 -11.68 -5.22
CA TYR A 299 1.93 -12.88 -4.45
C TYR A 299 3.19 -12.71 -3.62
N LEU A 300 3.14 -13.05 -2.34
CA LEU A 300 4.28 -12.97 -1.44
C LEU A 300 5.47 -13.78 -2.00
N GLY A 301 6.64 -13.14 -2.06
CA GLY A 301 7.84 -13.70 -2.65
C GLY A 301 7.96 -13.53 -4.17
N VAL A 302 6.95 -12.99 -4.86
CA VAL A 302 7.02 -12.73 -6.31
C VAL A 302 7.43 -11.29 -6.56
N THR A 303 8.72 -11.06 -6.60
CA THR A 303 9.31 -9.71 -6.73
C THR A 303 9.77 -9.38 -8.15
N HIS A 304 9.66 -10.32 -9.08
CA HIS A 304 10.25 -10.23 -10.42
C HIS A 304 11.77 -9.98 -10.45
N CYS A 305 12.46 -10.22 -9.32
CA CYS A 305 13.91 -10.12 -9.24
C CYS A 305 14.55 -11.37 -9.86
N PRO A 306 15.29 -11.27 -10.97
CA PRO A 306 15.95 -12.43 -11.55
C PRO A 306 17.10 -12.90 -10.64
N LYS A 307 17.35 -14.21 -10.62
CA LYS A 307 18.39 -14.82 -9.75
C LYS A 307 19.76 -14.15 -9.87
N GLN A 308 20.11 -13.70 -11.07
CA GLN A 308 21.39 -13.04 -11.34
C GLN A 308 21.48 -11.65 -10.69
N ALA A 309 20.33 -11.03 -10.35
CA ALA A 309 20.27 -9.72 -9.71
C ALA A 309 20.12 -9.81 -8.18
N LEU A 310 19.83 -10.97 -7.61
CA LEU A 310 19.73 -11.16 -6.16
C LEU A 310 20.93 -10.59 -5.38
N PRO A 311 22.21 -10.77 -5.82
CA PRO A 311 23.34 -10.18 -5.11
C PRO A 311 23.27 -8.64 -4.95
N LEU A 312 22.59 -7.92 -5.84
CA LEU A 312 22.37 -6.48 -5.70
C LEU A 312 21.41 -6.15 -4.55
N VAL A 313 20.38 -6.97 -4.38
CA VAL A 313 19.40 -6.81 -3.28
C VAL A 313 20.02 -7.27 -1.95
N GLU A 314 20.88 -8.29 -1.98
CA GLU A 314 21.58 -8.79 -0.79
C GLU A 314 22.53 -7.74 -0.18
N ILE A 315 23.01 -6.79 -0.96
CA ILE A 315 23.80 -5.66 -0.43
C ILE A 315 22.96 -4.84 0.56
N LEU A 316 21.70 -4.54 0.23
CA LEU A 316 20.78 -3.84 1.11
C LEU A 316 20.45 -4.69 2.36
N THR A 317 20.15 -5.98 2.17
CA THR A 317 19.78 -6.86 3.30
C THR A 317 20.95 -7.17 4.25
N SER A 318 22.17 -6.93 3.80
CA SER A 318 23.40 -7.04 4.60
C SER A 318 23.86 -5.69 5.16
N ALA A 319 23.15 -4.60 4.86
CA ALA A 319 23.49 -3.29 5.38
C ALA A 319 23.28 -3.26 6.91
N SER A 320 24.17 -2.57 7.61
CA SER A 320 23.98 -2.22 9.01
C SER A 320 23.31 -0.84 9.09
N PRO A 321 22.56 -0.52 10.16
CA PRO A 321 22.05 0.83 10.41
C PRO A 321 23.09 1.95 10.25
N ASN A 322 24.38 1.64 10.45
CA ASN A 322 25.51 2.58 10.27
C ASN A 322 26.09 2.57 8.83
N ALA A 323 25.42 2.00 7.84
CA ALA A 323 25.97 1.90 6.47
C ALA A 323 26.07 3.24 5.72
N ARG A 324 25.57 4.34 6.30
CA ARG A 324 25.64 5.69 5.73
C ARG A 324 27.03 6.35 5.82
N GLU A 325 27.89 5.86 6.68
CA GLU A 325 29.23 6.43 6.89
C GLU A 325 30.28 5.89 5.90
N ARG A 326 29.88 5.24 4.80
CA ARG A 326 30.81 4.65 3.83
C ARG A 326 30.70 5.28 2.45
#